data_064b2e197d89c3fedceb6ac048b9d65c
#
_entry.id   064b2e197d89c3fedceb6ac048b9d65c
#
_cell.length_a   1.000
_cell.length_b   1.000
_cell.length_c   1.000
_cell.angle_alpha   90.00
_cell.angle_beta   90.00
_cell.angle_gamma   90.00
#
_symmetry.space_group_name_H-M   'P 1'
#
loop_
_entity.id
_entity.type
_entity.pdbx_description
1 polymer ?
#
loop_
_entity_poly.entity_id
_entity_poly.type
_entity_poly.pdbx_seq_one_letter_code
_entity_poly.pdbx_strand_id
1 'polypeptide(L)'
;MIYIRDKKGSAYYNALLCFLILGFSFSSSYAQPDTLKKDSVVQQFYTINHDPLFWFSSDKNRNRATEWLTMIETAGYLGIVSDKYAAVQIRVALISNGTIDENSKFQRDRQITGLVLNFLKVLQEGNIKFDYDEVNVSRDSLYIHQLLESKPGESVSQLVSRLDCKDREYLVLKNFLKDSISVKDTIKYKKVVTGMNYRRYFSANQKKDYIIANIPAAEASYYSNDFLKIKMRTVVGSKKNPTPTIASYITNIVTFPHWNVPHSIAVKELLPKVQKHENYLEQNNYDVVNAKGKVIDDSKLNWKSYTEKNFPYFFRQSTGPRNALGVLKFNLQNPFSIFLHSTSLQSAFTKDYRFLSHGCVRLAKPLELAKELLPDQIDIKVLKSGKKNTESKTIDLPRKIPVFITYIPVKVIGKKVIFLKDIYGLVN
;
A
#
# COMPACT_ATOMS: atom_id res chain seq x y z
N MET A 1 10.93 -34.58 38.84
CA MET A 1 9.54 -34.87 39.27
C MET A 1 9.49 -36.34 39.62
N ILE A 2 9.71 -36.69 40.89
CA ILE A 2 9.57 -38.08 41.39
C ILE A 2 8.61 -37.99 42.56
N TYR A 3 7.45 -38.62 42.42
CA TYR A 3 6.44 -38.77 43.46
C TYR A 3 6.85 -39.91 44.36
N ILE A 4 7.02 -39.64 45.65
CA ILE A 4 7.01 -40.67 46.70
C ILE A 4 5.84 -40.32 47.63
N ARG A 5 4.88 -41.20 47.69
CA ARG A 5 3.72 -41.13 48.59
C ARG A 5 4.03 -41.99 49.84
N ASP A 6 4.04 -41.41 51.03
CA ASP A 6 4.04 -42.09 52.22
C ASP A 6 2.69 -41.95 52.98
N LYS A 7 2.27 -43.07 53.57
CA LYS A 7 1.00 -43.24 54.27
C LYS A 7 1.15 -42.74 55.70
N LYS A 8 0.71 -41.49 55.99
CA LYS A 8 0.06 -41.12 57.28
C LYS A 8 -0.02 -39.60 57.28
N GLY A 9 -1.23 -39.06 57.26
CA GLY A 9 -1.48 -37.67 57.22
C GLY A 9 -1.06 -36.91 58.45
N SER A 10 -0.22 -35.96 58.29
CA SER A 10 -0.13 -34.75 59.12
C SER A 10 0.75 -33.72 58.39
N ALA A 11 0.20 -32.60 58.04
CA ALA A 11 0.90 -31.49 57.36
C ALA A 11 1.52 -30.56 58.43
N TYR A 12 2.82 -30.31 58.29
CA TYR A 12 3.45 -29.14 58.90
C TYR A 12 4.18 -28.36 57.81
N TYR A 13 3.70 -27.16 57.54
CA TYR A 13 4.39 -26.19 56.71
C TYR A 13 5.48 -25.49 57.54
N ASN A 14 6.73 -25.63 57.12
CA ASN A 14 7.77 -24.66 57.45
C ASN A 14 8.20 -23.99 56.16
N ALA A 15 7.76 -22.75 56.02
CA ALA A 15 8.18 -21.88 54.93
C ALA A 15 9.54 -21.28 55.25
N LEU A 16 10.57 -21.66 54.49
CA LEU A 16 11.83 -20.92 54.46
C LEU A 16 11.82 -20.09 53.19
N LEU A 17 11.64 -18.78 53.34
CA LEU A 17 11.61 -17.79 52.28
C LEU A 17 13.06 -17.46 51.88
N CYS A 18 13.59 -18.09 50.84
CA CYS A 18 14.79 -17.62 50.16
C CYS A 18 14.37 -16.75 48.97
N PHE A 19 14.50 -15.42 49.13
CA PHE A 19 14.43 -14.50 48.03
C PHE A 19 15.65 -14.66 47.12
N LEU A 20 15.51 -15.41 46.04
CA LEU A 20 16.41 -15.35 44.91
C LEU A 20 15.82 -14.31 43.92
N ILE A 21 16.39 -13.12 43.95
CA ILE A 21 16.17 -12.09 42.91
C ILE A 21 16.86 -12.60 41.65
N LEU A 22 16.14 -13.35 40.82
CA LEU A 22 16.51 -13.57 39.44
C LEU A 22 16.03 -12.37 38.62
N GLY A 23 16.97 -11.47 38.34
CA GLY A 23 16.79 -10.38 37.36
C GLY A 23 16.50 -10.99 35.99
N PHE A 24 15.23 -11.14 35.65
CA PHE A 24 14.81 -11.33 34.25
C PHE A 24 14.93 -9.96 33.57
N SER A 25 16.09 -9.73 32.93
CA SER A 25 16.20 -8.75 31.88
C SER A 25 15.31 -9.20 30.74
N PHE A 26 14.09 -8.70 30.68
CA PHE A 26 13.30 -8.73 29.46
C PHE A 26 13.98 -7.79 28.45
N SER A 27 14.95 -8.33 27.70
CA SER A 27 15.33 -7.73 26.43
C SER A 27 14.17 -7.98 25.46
N SER A 28 13.18 -7.07 25.48
CA SER A 28 12.27 -6.94 24.38
C SER A 28 13.11 -6.46 23.17
N SER A 29 13.55 -7.42 22.36
CA SER A 29 14.04 -7.12 21.01
C SER A 29 12.86 -6.61 20.20
N TYR A 30 12.50 -5.34 20.42
CA TYR A 30 11.83 -4.56 19.40
C TYR A 30 12.81 -4.51 18.22
N ALA A 31 12.49 -5.25 17.17
CA ALA A 31 13.11 -5.06 15.88
C ALA A 31 13.05 -3.56 15.59
N GLN A 32 14.21 -2.91 15.52
CA GLN A 32 14.34 -1.53 15.06
C GLN A 32 14.27 -1.54 13.52
N PRO A 33 13.13 -1.21 12.91
CA PRO A 33 13.11 -1.00 11.46
C PRO A 33 13.44 0.47 11.21
N ASP A 34 14.31 0.73 10.28
CA ASP A 34 14.64 2.03 9.68
C ASP A 34 15.53 3.04 10.45
N THR A 35 16.18 2.71 11.56
CA THR A 35 17.12 3.63 12.22
C THR A 35 18.30 4.02 11.31
N LEU A 36 18.84 3.10 10.53
CA LEU A 36 19.99 3.36 9.64
C LEU A 36 19.68 4.34 8.49
N LYS A 37 18.45 4.39 7.98
CA LYS A 37 18.04 5.39 6.96
C LYS A 37 17.74 6.76 7.54
N LYS A 38 17.16 6.83 8.76
CA LYS A 38 16.95 8.10 9.46
C LYS A 38 18.26 8.81 9.74
N ASP A 39 19.29 8.09 10.15
CA ASP A 39 20.61 8.64 10.42
C ASP A 39 21.27 9.25 9.17
N SER A 40 21.05 8.70 7.97
CA SER A 40 21.61 9.24 6.74
C SER A 40 21.07 10.62 6.37
N VAL A 41 19.78 10.89 6.53
CA VAL A 41 19.16 12.20 6.23
C VAL A 41 19.58 13.26 7.24
N VAL A 42 19.61 12.90 8.51
CA VAL A 42 20.10 13.78 9.59
C VAL A 42 21.57 14.11 9.35
N GLN A 43 22.40 13.13 9.02
CA GLN A 43 23.82 13.37 8.70
C GLN A 43 23.98 14.29 7.48
N GLN A 44 23.18 14.10 6.44
CA GLN A 44 23.16 14.96 5.26
C GLN A 44 22.80 16.42 5.61
N PHE A 45 21.83 16.63 6.52
CA PHE A 45 21.46 17.95 7.01
C PHE A 45 22.68 18.68 7.61
N TYR A 46 23.42 18.02 8.53
CA TYR A 46 24.58 18.64 9.18
C TYR A 46 25.78 18.83 8.22
N THR A 47 25.89 17.99 7.20
CA THR A 47 26.88 18.18 6.15
C THR A 47 26.60 19.44 5.32
N ILE A 48 25.33 19.73 5.03
CA ILE A 48 24.91 20.92 4.27
C ILE A 48 24.94 22.18 5.14
N ASN A 49 24.47 22.08 6.37
CA ASN A 49 24.34 23.24 7.26
C ASN A 49 25.67 23.68 7.89
N HIS A 50 26.64 22.76 8.03
CA HIS A 50 27.97 22.98 8.65
C HIS A 50 27.96 23.38 10.14
N ASP A 51 26.81 23.48 10.79
CA ASP A 51 26.68 23.82 12.22
C ASP A 51 26.30 22.54 13.01
N PRO A 52 27.20 22.00 13.85
CA PRO A 52 26.96 20.75 14.57
C PRO A 52 25.89 20.86 15.67
N LEU A 53 25.55 22.09 16.10
CA LEU A 53 24.56 22.40 17.12
C LEU A 53 23.52 23.40 16.61
N PHE A 54 22.96 23.16 15.42
CA PHE A 54 22.06 24.06 14.70
C PHE A 54 20.95 24.66 15.59
N TRP A 55 20.24 23.81 16.34
CA TRP A 55 19.14 24.24 17.18
C TRP A 55 19.58 24.98 18.46
N PHE A 56 20.83 24.80 18.88
CA PHE A 56 21.40 25.44 20.06
C PHE A 56 22.33 26.61 19.75
N SER A 57 22.61 26.89 18.47
CA SER A 57 23.56 27.92 18.03
C SER A 57 23.11 29.36 18.33
N SER A 58 21.82 29.59 18.49
CA SER A 58 21.25 30.89 18.81
C SER A 58 19.89 30.78 19.49
N ASP A 59 19.47 31.85 20.20
CA ASP A 59 18.13 31.91 20.81
C ASP A 59 17.04 31.85 19.75
N LYS A 60 17.27 32.38 18.52
CA LYS A 60 16.35 32.26 17.39
C LYS A 60 16.14 30.83 17.02
N ASN A 61 17.21 30.03 16.87
CA ASN A 61 17.13 28.63 16.50
C ASN A 61 16.51 27.78 17.62
N ARG A 62 16.79 28.11 18.90
CA ARG A 62 16.18 27.43 20.02
C ARG A 62 14.66 27.68 20.11
N ASN A 63 14.23 28.91 19.87
CA ASN A 63 12.81 29.25 19.79
C ASN A 63 12.14 28.51 18.60
N ARG A 64 12.82 28.43 17.46
CA ARG A 64 12.34 27.71 16.30
C ARG A 64 12.21 26.19 16.54
N ALA A 65 13.15 25.60 17.32
CA ALA A 65 13.04 24.22 17.79
C ALA A 65 11.78 24.02 18.64
N THR A 66 11.51 24.93 19.55
CA THR A 66 10.32 24.90 20.42
C THR A 66 9.02 24.99 19.60
N GLU A 67 8.97 25.88 18.59
CA GLU A 67 7.82 25.96 17.67
C GLU A 67 7.60 24.62 16.91
N TRP A 68 8.67 24.00 16.39
CA TRP A 68 8.57 22.73 15.71
C TRP A 68 8.08 21.61 16.62
N LEU A 69 8.64 21.48 17.81
CA LEU A 69 8.23 20.47 18.77
C LEU A 69 6.75 20.65 19.16
N THR A 70 6.31 21.87 19.40
CA THR A 70 4.89 22.19 19.64
C THR A 70 4.00 21.83 18.45
N MET A 71 4.45 22.09 17.22
CA MET A 71 3.75 21.70 16.02
C MET A 71 3.58 20.17 15.92
N ILE A 72 4.64 19.40 16.17
CA ILE A 72 4.63 17.94 16.15
C ILE A 72 3.67 17.38 17.22
N GLU A 73 3.68 17.95 18.42
CA GLU A 73 2.79 17.56 19.51
C GLU A 73 1.31 17.74 19.16
N THR A 74 0.99 18.82 18.45
CA THR A 74 -0.39 19.23 18.14
C THR A 74 -0.89 18.76 16.78
N ALA A 75 -0.05 18.08 16.00
CA ALA A 75 -0.33 17.72 14.60
C ALA A 75 -1.38 16.60 14.39
N GLY A 76 -2.06 16.16 15.44
CA GLY A 76 -3.10 15.12 15.34
C GLY A 76 -4.19 15.45 14.33
N TYR A 77 -4.58 16.73 14.18
CA TYR A 77 -5.55 17.17 13.17
C TYR A 77 -5.02 17.08 11.73
N LEU A 78 -3.70 16.99 11.55
CA LEU A 78 -3.06 16.70 10.28
C LEU A 78 -2.96 15.19 10.03
N GLY A 79 -3.39 14.35 10.97
CA GLY A 79 -3.18 12.90 10.89
C GLY A 79 -1.72 12.48 11.01
N ILE A 80 -0.89 13.31 11.67
CA ILE A 80 0.53 13.04 11.92
C ILE A 80 0.70 12.89 13.42
N VAL A 81 0.98 11.67 13.91
CA VAL A 81 1.02 11.37 15.37
C VAL A 81 2.25 10.57 15.78
N SER A 82 3.10 10.19 14.82
CA SER A 82 4.16 9.21 15.04
C SER A 82 5.14 9.62 16.14
N ASP A 83 5.57 10.84 16.23
CA ASP A 83 6.67 11.26 17.10
C ASP A 83 6.26 12.20 18.24
N LYS A 84 4.97 12.25 18.54
CA LYS A 84 4.41 13.16 19.54
C LYS A 84 5.06 13.01 20.92
N TYR A 85 5.26 11.79 21.40
CA TYR A 85 5.81 11.53 22.73
C TYR A 85 7.26 12.00 22.84
N ALA A 86 8.08 11.69 21.84
CA ALA A 86 9.48 12.17 21.78
C ALA A 86 9.55 13.69 21.73
N ALA A 87 8.69 14.35 20.96
CA ALA A 87 8.62 15.81 20.89
C ALA A 87 8.32 16.44 22.25
N VAL A 88 7.34 15.91 22.99
CA VAL A 88 7.01 16.38 24.36
C VAL A 88 8.22 16.27 25.28
N GLN A 89 8.89 15.12 25.32
CA GLN A 89 10.05 14.90 26.19
C GLN A 89 11.19 15.87 25.88
N ILE A 90 11.51 16.07 24.60
CA ILE A 90 12.59 16.97 24.20
C ILE A 90 12.22 18.42 24.52
N ARG A 91 10.97 18.85 24.25
CA ARG A 91 10.52 20.22 24.53
C ARG A 91 10.57 20.51 26.01
N VAL A 92 10.08 19.63 26.88
CA VAL A 92 10.16 19.79 28.33
C VAL A 92 11.61 19.95 28.76
N ALA A 93 12.52 19.16 28.22
CA ALA A 93 13.94 19.25 28.54
C ALA A 93 14.63 20.53 28.00
N LEU A 94 14.11 21.17 26.95
CA LEU A 94 14.61 22.44 26.42
C LEU A 94 14.19 23.63 27.31
N ILE A 95 13.00 23.55 27.91
CA ILE A 95 12.41 24.62 28.71
C ILE A 95 12.90 24.56 30.17
N SER A 96 13.26 23.38 30.68
CA SER A 96 13.80 23.22 32.02
C SER A 96 15.17 23.93 32.14
N ASN A 97 15.31 24.81 33.13
CA ASN A 97 16.47 25.68 33.36
C ASN A 97 17.74 24.94 33.84
N GLY A 98 17.85 23.65 33.63
CA GLY A 98 19.06 22.86 33.95
C GLY A 98 20.20 23.08 32.95
N THR A 99 21.44 23.13 33.44
CA THR A 99 22.63 23.07 32.57
C THR A 99 22.65 21.76 31.83
N ILE A 100 22.50 21.81 30.50
CA ILE A 100 22.60 20.64 29.63
C ILE A 100 24.06 20.49 29.23
N ASP A 101 24.66 19.34 29.50
CA ASP A 101 26.02 19.06 29.05
C ASP A 101 26.11 19.01 27.52
N GLU A 102 27.31 19.20 26.95
CA GLU A 102 27.52 19.34 25.52
C GLU A 102 27.15 18.07 24.74
N ASN A 103 27.37 16.88 25.30
CA ASN A 103 27.00 15.63 24.66
C ASN A 103 25.46 15.49 24.57
N SER A 104 24.77 15.86 25.63
CA SER A 104 23.30 15.87 25.66
C SER A 104 22.72 16.91 24.69
N LYS A 105 23.35 18.08 24.52
CA LYS A 105 22.96 19.07 23.49
C LYS A 105 23.11 18.47 22.11
N PHE A 106 24.25 17.83 21.81
CA PHE A 106 24.53 17.21 20.53
C PHE A 106 23.52 16.13 20.17
N GLN A 107 23.15 15.25 21.11
CA GLN A 107 22.16 14.22 20.88
C GLN A 107 20.75 14.80 20.64
N ARG A 108 20.36 15.79 21.41
CA ARG A 108 19.04 16.45 21.28
C ARG A 108 18.94 17.23 19.98
N ASP A 109 20.00 17.89 19.55
CA ASP A 109 20.04 18.63 18.30
C ASP A 109 19.71 17.71 17.10
N ARG A 110 20.33 16.53 17.07
CA ARG A 110 20.05 15.49 16.05
C ARG A 110 18.66 14.90 16.17
N GLN A 111 18.17 14.68 17.38
CA GLN A 111 16.82 14.19 17.60
C GLN A 111 15.77 15.19 17.08
N ILE A 112 15.93 16.48 17.36
CA ILE A 112 15.04 17.54 16.86
C ILE A 112 15.07 17.54 15.33
N THR A 113 16.25 17.53 14.71
CA THR A 113 16.40 17.48 13.25
C THR A 113 15.69 16.27 12.66
N GLY A 114 15.88 15.08 13.23
CA GLY A 114 15.21 13.87 12.79
C GLY A 114 13.67 13.94 12.87
N LEU A 115 13.15 14.48 13.98
CA LEU A 115 11.71 14.68 14.16
C LEU A 115 11.14 15.65 13.13
N VAL A 116 11.82 16.78 12.89
CA VAL A 116 11.36 17.80 11.93
C VAL A 116 11.41 17.30 10.50
N LEU A 117 12.50 16.67 10.08
CA LEU A 117 12.62 16.12 8.74
C LEU A 117 11.61 15.00 8.48
N ASN A 118 11.39 14.10 9.46
CA ASN A 118 10.35 13.09 9.36
C ASN A 118 8.94 13.71 9.29
N PHE A 119 8.68 14.76 10.07
CA PHE A 119 7.42 15.47 10.00
C PHE A 119 7.18 16.10 8.63
N LEU A 120 8.17 16.79 8.06
CA LEU A 120 8.10 17.39 6.72
C LEU A 120 7.86 16.32 5.63
N LYS A 121 8.51 15.18 5.75
CA LYS A 121 8.30 14.04 4.86
C LYS A 121 6.86 13.53 4.93
N VAL A 122 6.37 13.23 6.13
CA VAL A 122 4.99 12.72 6.31
C VAL A 122 3.95 13.76 5.90
N LEU A 123 4.20 15.05 6.14
CA LEU A 123 3.32 16.14 5.75
C LEU A 123 3.11 16.19 4.23
N GLN A 124 4.14 15.91 3.45
CA GLN A 124 4.13 16.08 2.00
C GLN A 124 3.92 14.76 1.22
N GLU A 125 4.50 13.66 1.69
CA GLU A 125 4.41 12.35 1.01
C GLU A 125 3.40 11.40 1.67
N GLY A 126 2.99 11.68 2.90
CA GLY A 126 2.23 10.73 3.71
C GLY A 126 3.13 9.61 4.27
N ASN A 127 2.52 8.76 5.10
CA ASN A 127 3.16 7.57 5.66
C ASN A 127 2.43 6.34 5.15
N ILE A 128 2.65 6.01 3.86
CA ILE A 128 2.10 4.82 3.19
C ILE A 128 3.23 3.89 2.82
N LYS A 129 3.03 2.61 3.10
CA LYS A 129 3.87 1.53 2.62
C LYS A 129 3.04 0.67 1.69
N PHE A 130 3.46 0.58 0.44
CA PHE A 130 2.93 -0.39 -0.51
C PHE A 130 3.66 -1.73 -0.35
N ASP A 131 3.01 -2.84 -0.70
CA ASP A 131 3.67 -4.15 -0.80
C ASP A 131 4.72 -4.15 -1.93
N TYR A 132 4.53 -3.30 -2.95
CA TYR A 132 5.50 -3.01 -3.99
C TYR A 132 5.36 -1.55 -4.45
N ASP A 133 6.46 -0.80 -4.45
CA ASP A 133 6.51 0.61 -4.84
C ASP A 133 7.75 0.91 -5.70
N GLU A 134 7.54 1.18 -6.99
CA GLU A 134 8.56 1.66 -7.92
C GLU A 134 8.31 3.11 -8.40
N VAL A 135 7.26 3.75 -7.87
CA VAL A 135 6.87 5.11 -8.27
C VAL A 135 7.50 6.15 -7.36
N ASN A 136 7.69 5.80 -6.09
CA ASN A 136 8.22 6.72 -5.09
C ASN A 136 9.68 7.09 -5.37
N VAL A 137 9.97 8.39 -5.27
CA VAL A 137 11.33 8.94 -5.41
C VAL A 137 11.69 9.64 -4.10
N SER A 138 12.90 9.37 -3.57
CA SER A 138 13.38 10.09 -2.38
C SER A 138 13.47 11.60 -2.64
N ARG A 139 12.97 12.39 -1.67
CA ARG A 139 12.98 13.85 -1.67
C ARG A 139 13.68 14.41 -0.42
N ASP A 140 14.57 13.64 0.16
CA ASP A 140 15.24 13.99 1.41
C ASP A 140 15.94 15.35 1.33
N SER A 141 16.63 15.64 0.23
CA SER A 141 17.26 16.95 -0.02
C SER A 141 16.25 18.10 -0.03
N LEU A 142 15.04 17.89 -0.57
CA LEU A 142 13.99 18.90 -0.59
C LEU A 142 13.58 19.30 0.84
N TYR A 143 13.43 18.32 1.75
CA TYR A 143 13.04 18.61 3.14
C TYR A 143 14.13 19.34 3.90
N ILE A 144 15.40 19.01 3.64
CA ILE A 144 16.56 19.73 4.21
C ILE A 144 16.53 21.20 3.75
N HIS A 145 16.39 21.45 2.45
CA HIS A 145 16.30 22.84 1.93
C HIS A 145 15.10 23.58 2.48
N GLN A 146 13.94 22.96 2.55
CA GLN A 146 12.75 23.60 3.13
C GLN A 146 12.91 23.98 4.62
N LEU A 147 13.68 23.18 5.37
CA LEU A 147 13.99 23.49 6.76
C LEU A 147 14.97 24.67 6.89
N LEU A 148 16.02 24.69 6.05
CA LEU A 148 17.08 25.71 6.07
C LEU A 148 16.61 27.04 5.45
N GLU A 149 15.82 27.01 4.40
CA GLU A 149 15.39 28.17 3.58
C GLU A 149 13.99 28.67 3.96
N SER A 150 13.62 28.62 5.23
CA SER A 150 12.37 29.23 5.66
C SER A 150 12.41 30.75 5.42
N LYS A 151 11.29 31.31 4.93
CA LYS A 151 11.19 32.74 4.64
C LYS A 151 11.44 33.59 5.89
N PRO A 152 12.10 34.74 5.79
CA PRO A 152 12.27 35.63 6.94
C PRO A 152 10.92 35.95 7.59
N GLY A 153 10.81 35.73 8.91
CA GLY A 153 9.59 35.99 9.67
C GLY A 153 8.47 34.94 9.49
N GLU A 154 8.65 33.89 8.68
CA GLU A 154 7.67 32.80 8.54
C GLU A 154 7.67 31.92 9.81
N SER A 155 6.54 31.85 10.51
CA SER A 155 6.37 30.93 11.65
C SER A 155 6.32 29.47 11.16
N VAL A 156 6.57 28.50 12.05
CA VAL A 156 6.44 27.07 11.71
C VAL A 156 5.01 26.75 11.26
N SER A 157 4.00 27.35 11.86
CA SER A 157 2.60 27.14 11.46
C SER A 157 2.31 27.62 10.04
N GLN A 158 2.89 28.76 9.64
CA GLN A 158 2.77 29.28 8.26
C GLN A 158 3.49 28.38 7.26
N LEU A 159 4.72 27.95 7.57
CA LEU A 159 5.48 27.01 6.75
C LEU A 159 4.72 25.68 6.55
N VAL A 160 4.24 25.07 7.63
CA VAL A 160 3.44 23.84 7.58
C VAL A 160 2.18 24.04 6.74
N SER A 161 1.47 25.16 6.95
CA SER A 161 0.28 25.48 6.15
C SER A 161 0.58 25.65 4.66
N ARG A 162 1.73 26.23 4.31
CA ARG A 162 2.18 26.40 2.93
C ARG A 162 2.54 25.05 2.26
N LEU A 163 3.19 24.16 2.98
CA LEU A 163 3.66 22.86 2.52
C LEU A 163 2.59 21.76 2.56
N ASP A 164 1.50 21.97 3.28
CA ASP A 164 0.43 20.98 3.45
C ASP A 164 -0.26 20.66 2.14
N CYS A 165 -0.77 19.43 2.03
CA CYS A 165 -1.44 18.92 0.85
C CYS A 165 -2.68 19.76 0.47
N LYS A 166 -2.84 20.09 -0.82
CA LYS A 166 -3.96 20.89 -1.37
C LYS A 166 -5.01 20.05 -2.07
N ASP A 167 -4.88 18.72 -2.08
CA ASP A 167 -5.87 17.82 -2.66
C ASP A 167 -7.25 18.04 -2.03
N ARG A 168 -8.29 18.10 -2.87
CA ARG A 168 -9.67 18.40 -2.42
C ARG A 168 -10.19 17.38 -1.41
N GLU A 169 -9.95 16.09 -1.63
CA GLU A 169 -10.44 15.04 -0.72
C GLU A 169 -9.63 15.05 0.59
N TYR A 170 -8.33 15.34 0.51
CA TYR A 170 -7.50 15.57 1.69
C TYR A 170 -8.07 16.68 2.58
N LEU A 171 -8.43 17.81 2.00
CA LEU A 171 -8.99 18.94 2.77
C LEU A 171 -10.30 18.57 3.47
N VAL A 172 -11.16 17.77 2.82
CA VAL A 172 -12.40 17.25 3.45
C VAL A 172 -12.06 16.33 4.63
N LEU A 173 -11.09 15.42 4.46
CA LEU A 173 -10.67 14.51 5.52
C LEU A 173 -10.02 15.26 6.70
N LYS A 174 -9.20 16.27 6.40
CA LYS A 174 -8.57 17.14 7.41
C LYS A 174 -9.61 17.91 8.24
N ASN A 175 -10.63 18.48 7.56
CA ASN A 175 -11.72 19.17 8.26
C ASN A 175 -12.52 18.19 9.12
N PHE A 176 -12.79 17.00 8.62
CA PHE A 176 -13.44 15.94 9.41
C PHE A 176 -12.65 15.63 10.69
N LEU A 177 -11.32 15.55 10.66
CA LEU A 177 -10.51 15.36 11.87
C LEU A 177 -10.58 16.55 12.81
N LYS A 178 -10.55 17.79 12.28
CA LYS A 178 -10.68 19.01 13.12
C LYS A 178 -11.99 19.05 13.88
N ASP A 179 -13.10 18.77 13.19
CA ASP A 179 -14.44 18.83 13.76
C ASP A 179 -14.71 17.63 14.69
N SER A 180 -13.98 16.54 14.48
CA SER A 180 -14.15 15.24 15.16
C SER A 180 -13.03 14.92 16.15
N ILE A 181 -12.24 15.91 16.60
CA ILE A 181 -11.16 15.70 17.61
C ILE A 181 -11.72 15.10 18.92
N SER A 182 -13.01 15.22 19.16
CA SER A 182 -13.74 14.48 20.17
C SER A 182 -14.04 13.02 19.79
N VAL A 183 -13.65 12.55 18.60
CA VAL A 183 -13.95 11.20 18.14
C VAL A 183 -13.17 10.19 18.97
N LYS A 184 -13.83 9.64 19.96
CA LYS A 184 -13.36 8.49 20.77
C LYS A 184 -13.17 7.21 19.94
N ASP A 185 -13.56 7.21 18.65
CA ASP A 185 -13.49 6.08 17.74
C ASP A 185 -12.12 6.02 17.05
N THR A 186 -11.20 5.31 17.68
CA THR A 186 -9.83 5.11 17.18
C THR A 186 -9.81 4.48 15.77
N ILE A 187 -10.78 3.62 15.43
CA ILE A 187 -10.83 2.96 14.12
C ILE A 187 -11.19 3.97 13.04
N LYS A 188 -12.19 4.83 13.26
CA LYS A 188 -12.52 5.90 12.32
C LYS A 188 -11.36 6.87 12.13
N TYR A 189 -10.70 7.26 13.23
CA TYR A 189 -9.51 8.09 13.16
C TYR A 189 -8.44 7.46 12.26
N LYS A 190 -8.05 6.21 12.50
CA LYS A 190 -7.08 5.47 11.68
C LYS A 190 -7.49 5.44 10.21
N LYS A 191 -8.76 5.16 9.90
CA LYS A 191 -9.27 5.14 8.53
C LYS A 191 -9.13 6.49 7.83
N VAL A 192 -9.46 7.59 8.51
CA VAL A 192 -9.32 8.93 7.95
C VAL A 192 -7.86 9.28 7.73
N VAL A 193 -7.00 9.01 8.71
CA VAL A 193 -5.54 9.24 8.60
C VAL A 193 -4.93 8.45 7.45
N THR A 194 -5.33 7.18 7.28
CA THR A 194 -4.90 6.38 6.12
C THR A 194 -5.32 7.04 4.81
N GLY A 195 -6.56 7.50 4.69
CA GLY A 195 -7.04 8.24 3.53
C GLY A 195 -6.22 9.50 3.25
N MET A 196 -5.93 10.30 4.29
CA MET A 196 -5.11 11.51 4.18
C MET A 196 -3.69 11.21 3.68
N ASN A 197 -3.06 10.17 4.21
CA ASN A 197 -1.71 9.77 3.80
C ASN A 197 -1.67 9.32 2.33
N TYR A 198 -2.67 8.58 1.84
CA TYR A 198 -2.76 8.26 0.42
C TYR A 198 -2.90 9.52 -0.47
N ARG A 199 -3.67 10.54 -0.02
CA ARG A 199 -3.82 11.78 -0.79
C ARG A 199 -2.50 12.58 -0.85
N ARG A 200 -1.74 12.60 0.23
CA ARG A 200 -0.38 13.16 0.22
C ARG A 200 0.52 12.42 -0.74
N TYR A 201 0.52 11.09 -0.67
CA TYR A 201 1.33 10.26 -1.56
C TYR A 201 1.00 10.52 -3.04
N PHE A 202 -0.29 10.61 -3.39
CA PHE A 202 -0.68 10.92 -4.76
C PHE A 202 -0.22 12.32 -5.17
N SER A 203 -0.47 13.33 -4.34
CA SER A 203 -0.03 14.72 -4.62
C SER A 203 1.47 14.83 -4.83
N ALA A 204 2.26 14.00 -4.15
CA ALA A 204 3.71 13.96 -4.30
C ALA A 204 4.16 13.19 -5.55
N ASN A 205 3.47 12.11 -5.92
CA ASN A 205 3.95 11.12 -6.90
C ASN A 205 3.10 11.01 -8.17
N GLN A 206 1.91 11.66 -8.23
CA GLN A 206 1.09 11.65 -9.44
C GLN A 206 1.76 12.41 -10.58
N LYS A 207 1.49 11.92 -11.80
CA LYS A 207 1.81 12.60 -13.05
C LYS A 207 0.51 13.08 -13.69
N LYS A 208 0.59 13.72 -14.85
CA LYS A 208 -0.61 14.19 -15.58
C LYS A 208 -1.66 13.11 -15.81
N ASP A 209 -1.22 11.86 -16.02
CA ASP A 209 -2.11 10.71 -16.22
C ASP A 209 -1.75 9.60 -15.24
N TYR A 210 -2.76 9.08 -14.55
CA TYR A 210 -2.59 8.00 -13.58
C TYR A 210 -3.90 7.24 -13.33
N ILE A 211 -3.77 6.02 -12.78
CA ILE A 211 -4.90 5.17 -12.40
C ILE A 211 -4.84 4.89 -10.91
N ILE A 212 -5.98 5.00 -10.24
CA ILE A 212 -6.16 4.56 -8.85
C ILE A 212 -7.18 3.42 -8.84
N ALA A 213 -6.78 2.24 -8.35
CA ALA A 213 -7.67 1.12 -8.08
C ALA A 213 -7.78 0.95 -6.56
N ASN A 214 -8.91 1.33 -5.96
CA ASN A 214 -9.12 1.25 -4.53
C ASN A 214 -9.81 -0.07 -4.15
N ILE A 215 -9.07 -0.95 -3.46
CA ILE A 215 -9.53 -2.29 -3.07
C ILE A 215 -10.80 -2.23 -2.22
N PRO A 216 -10.87 -1.52 -1.06
CA PRO A 216 -12.08 -1.51 -0.23
C PRO A 216 -13.33 -0.98 -0.93
N ALA A 217 -13.17 -0.08 -1.91
CA ALA A 217 -14.28 0.42 -2.71
C ALA A 217 -14.65 -0.53 -3.86
N ALA A 218 -13.75 -1.43 -4.25
CA ALA A 218 -13.82 -2.20 -5.49
C ALA A 218 -14.14 -1.29 -6.68
N GLU A 219 -13.43 -0.16 -6.79
CA GLU A 219 -13.56 0.84 -7.87
C GLU A 219 -12.19 1.19 -8.44
N ALA A 220 -12.13 1.53 -9.72
CA ALA A 220 -10.96 2.14 -10.35
C ALA A 220 -11.33 3.47 -11.01
N SER A 221 -10.37 4.40 -11.00
CA SER A 221 -10.50 5.72 -11.61
C SER A 221 -9.27 6.01 -12.45
N TYR A 222 -9.47 6.49 -13.67
CA TYR A 222 -8.42 7.03 -14.52
C TYR A 222 -8.52 8.55 -14.57
N TYR A 223 -7.41 9.20 -14.33
CA TYR A 223 -7.25 10.65 -14.37
C TYR A 223 -6.33 11.03 -15.54
N SER A 224 -6.69 12.08 -16.26
CA SER A 224 -5.85 12.69 -17.29
C SER A 224 -5.83 14.20 -17.10
N ASN A 225 -4.63 14.79 -17.01
CA ASN A 225 -4.41 16.19 -16.65
C ASN A 225 -5.19 16.59 -15.37
N ASP A 226 -5.14 15.73 -14.36
CA ASP A 226 -5.83 15.88 -13.06
C ASP A 226 -7.37 15.83 -13.11
N PHE A 227 -7.96 15.63 -14.29
CA PHE A 227 -9.40 15.46 -14.44
C PHE A 227 -9.77 13.98 -14.45
N LEU A 228 -10.79 13.62 -13.69
CA LEU A 228 -11.40 12.29 -13.72
C LEU A 228 -12.01 12.04 -15.11
N LYS A 229 -11.44 11.11 -15.88
CA LYS A 229 -11.92 10.71 -17.21
C LYS A 229 -12.83 9.49 -17.13
N ILE A 230 -12.39 8.46 -16.39
CA ILE A 230 -13.13 7.21 -16.26
C ILE A 230 -13.24 6.83 -14.80
N LYS A 231 -14.45 6.47 -14.40
CA LYS A 231 -14.70 5.77 -13.14
C LYS A 231 -15.45 4.48 -13.43
N MET A 232 -15.01 3.39 -12.81
CA MET A 232 -15.60 2.07 -13.07
C MET A 232 -15.57 1.18 -11.83
N ARG A 233 -16.48 0.20 -11.80
CA ARG A 233 -16.46 -0.89 -10.83
C ARG A 233 -15.30 -1.85 -11.17
N THR A 234 -14.77 -2.52 -10.14
CA THR A 234 -13.77 -3.56 -10.28
C THR A 234 -14.16 -4.81 -9.51
N VAL A 235 -13.56 -5.94 -9.87
CA VAL A 235 -13.52 -7.13 -9.03
C VAL A 235 -12.08 -7.31 -8.58
N VAL A 236 -11.87 -7.39 -7.30
CA VAL A 236 -10.54 -7.52 -6.67
C VAL A 236 -10.41 -8.85 -5.94
N GLY A 237 -9.25 -9.13 -5.38
CA GLY A 237 -8.94 -10.36 -4.67
C GLY A 237 -9.91 -10.68 -3.53
N SER A 238 -10.17 -11.95 -3.34
CA SER A 238 -10.92 -12.45 -2.18
C SER A 238 -10.10 -12.30 -0.89
N LYS A 239 -10.74 -12.45 0.28
CA LYS A 239 -10.01 -12.46 1.56
C LYS A 239 -8.94 -13.57 1.62
N LYS A 240 -9.19 -14.71 0.95
CA LYS A 240 -8.23 -15.83 0.86
C LYS A 240 -7.07 -15.52 -0.09
N ASN A 241 -7.31 -14.77 -1.15
CA ASN A 241 -6.33 -14.39 -2.16
C ASN A 241 -6.37 -12.87 -2.34
N PRO A 242 -5.86 -12.09 -1.37
CA PRO A 242 -5.98 -10.64 -1.39
C PRO A 242 -5.20 -10.02 -2.57
N THR A 243 -5.71 -8.92 -3.10
CA THR A 243 -4.94 -8.07 -3.99
C THR A 243 -3.93 -7.30 -3.15
N PRO A 244 -2.62 -7.38 -3.44
CA PRO A 244 -1.62 -6.56 -2.75
C PRO A 244 -1.74 -5.08 -3.14
N THR A 245 -1.24 -4.20 -2.28
CA THR A 245 -1.08 -2.79 -2.59
C THR A 245 0.15 -2.56 -3.46
N ILE A 246 -0.02 -1.87 -4.59
CA ILE A 246 1.03 -1.72 -5.60
C ILE A 246 1.05 -0.28 -6.12
N ALA A 247 2.22 0.35 -6.12
CA ALA A 247 2.51 1.55 -6.88
C ALA A 247 3.48 1.20 -8.01
N SER A 248 3.02 1.21 -9.24
CA SER A 248 3.78 0.74 -10.41
C SER A 248 3.29 1.42 -11.69
N TYR A 249 3.67 0.86 -12.83
CA TYR A 249 3.34 1.41 -14.14
C TYR A 249 2.70 0.36 -15.05
N ILE A 250 1.66 0.76 -15.83
CA ILE A 250 1.29 0.04 -17.04
C ILE A 250 2.31 0.38 -18.12
N THR A 251 2.89 -0.66 -18.72
CA THR A 251 3.89 -0.55 -19.79
C THR A 251 3.31 -0.92 -21.16
N ASN A 252 2.37 -1.85 -21.20
CA ASN A 252 1.73 -2.30 -22.43
C ASN A 252 0.33 -2.86 -22.18
N ILE A 253 -0.42 -2.99 -23.27
CA ILE A 253 -1.74 -3.61 -23.33
C ILE A 253 -1.66 -4.82 -24.25
N VAL A 254 -2.21 -5.96 -23.80
CA VAL A 254 -2.36 -7.15 -24.61
C VAL A 254 -3.82 -7.28 -25.06
N THR A 255 -4.04 -7.27 -26.37
CA THR A 255 -5.36 -7.58 -26.97
C THR A 255 -5.49 -9.07 -27.18
N PHE A 256 -6.69 -9.60 -26.96
CA PHE A 256 -6.98 -11.03 -27.05
C PHE A 256 -5.94 -11.90 -26.31
N PRO A 257 -5.72 -11.69 -24.99
CA PRO A 257 -4.69 -12.38 -24.26
C PRO A 257 -4.99 -13.89 -24.16
N HIS A 258 -3.94 -14.71 -24.25
CA HIS A 258 -3.99 -16.06 -23.68
C HIS A 258 -3.90 -15.98 -22.16
N TRP A 259 -4.60 -16.85 -21.46
CA TRP A 259 -4.44 -16.97 -20.01
C TRP A 259 -3.61 -18.19 -19.66
N ASN A 260 -2.35 -17.96 -19.34
CA ASN A 260 -1.52 -18.99 -18.71
C ASN A 260 -1.97 -19.12 -17.24
N VAL A 261 -2.57 -20.25 -16.91
CA VAL A 261 -3.15 -20.47 -15.59
C VAL A 261 -2.03 -20.67 -14.56
N PRO A 262 -2.00 -19.89 -13.47
CA PRO A 262 -1.06 -20.13 -12.39
C PRO A 262 -1.17 -21.56 -11.85
N HIS A 263 -0.04 -22.19 -11.54
CA HIS A 263 -0.01 -23.60 -11.13
C HIS A 263 -0.93 -23.88 -9.93
N SER A 264 -1.00 -22.98 -8.95
CA SER A 264 -1.89 -23.13 -7.81
C SER A 264 -3.38 -23.19 -8.18
N ILE A 265 -3.82 -22.43 -9.19
CA ILE A 265 -5.18 -22.48 -9.73
C ILE A 265 -5.36 -23.74 -10.57
N ALA A 266 -4.35 -24.09 -11.38
CA ALA A 266 -4.38 -25.28 -12.21
C ALA A 266 -4.66 -26.55 -11.39
N VAL A 267 -3.89 -26.77 -10.33
CA VAL A 267 -4.00 -28.01 -9.54
C VAL A 267 -5.17 -27.99 -8.54
N LYS A 268 -5.51 -26.82 -7.95
CA LYS A 268 -6.56 -26.75 -6.93
C LYS A 268 -7.97 -26.59 -7.49
N GLU A 269 -8.09 -26.00 -8.68
CA GLU A 269 -9.40 -25.63 -9.23
C GLU A 269 -9.72 -26.29 -10.56
N LEU A 270 -8.75 -26.35 -11.50
CA LEU A 270 -9.00 -26.91 -12.84
C LEU A 270 -8.81 -28.41 -12.87
N LEU A 271 -7.73 -28.95 -12.34
CA LEU A 271 -7.46 -30.39 -12.34
C LEU A 271 -8.63 -31.21 -11.77
N PRO A 272 -9.26 -30.85 -10.61
CA PRO A 272 -10.44 -31.58 -10.16
C PRO A 272 -11.66 -31.50 -11.06
N LYS A 273 -11.80 -30.43 -11.85
CA LYS A 273 -12.90 -30.29 -12.83
C LYS A 273 -12.65 -31.14 -14.05
N VAL A 274 -11.41 -31.16 -14.55
CA VAL A 274 -11.01 -32.02 -15.67
C VAL A 274 -11.16 -33.50 -15.32
N GLN A 275 -10.83 -33.89 -14.10
CA GLN A 275 -11.01 -35.26 -13.61
C GLN A 275 -12.48 -35.71 -13.51
N LYS A 276 -13.40 -34.75 -13.34
CA LYS A 276 -14.83 -35.03 -13.20
C LYS A 276 -15.61 -34.94 -14.51
N HIS A 277 -15.11 -34.17 -15.48
CA HIS A 277 -15.82 -33.82 -16.71
C HIS A 277 -14.86 -33.97 -17.92
N GLU A 278 -14.99 -35.04 -18.67
CA GLU A 278 -14.11 -35.39 -19.79
C GLU A 278 -13.92 -34.27 -20.82
N ASN A 279 -14.97 -33.51 -21.15
CA ASN A 279 -14.92 -32.44 -22.14
C ASN A 279 -14.66 -31.05 -21.55
N TYR A 280 -14.22 -30.95 -20.27
CA TYR A 280 -14.07 -29.66 -19.60
C TYR A 280 -13.08 -28.71 -20.28
N LEU A 281 -11.96 -29.25 -20.75
CA LEU A 281 -10.89 -28.49 -21.44
C LEU A 281 -11.41 -27.91 -22.75
N GLU A 282 -11.99 -28.70 -23.60
CA GLU A 282 -12.54 -28.29 -24.89
C GLU A 282 -13.66 -27.26 -24.74
N GLN A 283 -14.64 -27.54 -23.86
CA GLN A 283 -15.78 -26.64 -23.59
C GLN A 283 -15.36 -25.26 -23.09
N ASN A 284 -14.19 -25.17 -22.43
CA ASN A 284 -13.69 -23.91 -21.84
C ASN A 284 -12.46 -23.38 -22.58
N ASN A 285 -12.10 -23.95 -23.75
CA ASN A 285 -10.96 -23.56 -24.60
C ASN A 285 -9.61 -23.59 -23.87
N TYR A 286 -9.36 -24.63 -23.08
CA TYR A 286 -8.07 -24.86 -22.47
C TYR A 286 -7.22 -25.84 -23.30
N ASP A 287 -5.97 -25.47 -23.53
CA ASP A 287 -4.90 -26.36 -23.97
C ASP A 287 -4.12 -26.85 -22.75
N VAL A 288 -3.62 -28.08 -22.79
CA VAL A 288 -2.60 -28.61 -21.91
C VAL A 288 -1.25 -28.31 -22.51
N VAL A 289 -0.35 -27.67 -21.76
CA VAL A 289 0.99 -27.36 -22.25
C VAL A 289 2.06 -27.90 -21.32
N ASN A 290 3.20 -28.32 -21.89
CA ASN A 290 4.36 -28.68 -21.07
C ASN A 290 5.15 -27.46 -20.62
N ALA A 291 6.23 -27.67 -19.85
CA ALA A 291 7.11 -26.60 -19.35
C ALA A 291 7.78 -25.75 -20.47
N LYS A 292 7.85 -26.26 -21.69
CA LYS A 292 8.36 -25.53 -22.87
C LYS A 292 7.25 -24.80 -23.64
N GLY A 293 6.01 -24.81 -23.14
CA GLY A 293 4.86 -24.17 -23.79
C GLY A 293 4.28 -24.91 -24.99
N LYS A 294 4.77 -26.14 -25.29
CA LYS A 294 4.24 -26.97 -26.35
C LYS A 294 2.92 -27.62 -25.95
N VAL A 295 1.92 -27.55 -26.79
CA VAL A 295 0.63 -28.23 -26.60
C VAL A 295 0.83 -29.74 -26.56
N ILE A 296 0.19 -30.38 -25.60
CA ILE A 296 0.19 -31.81 -25.37
C ILE A 296 -1.20 -32.35 -25.76
N ASP A 297 -1.23 -33.52 -26.38
CA ASP A 297 -2.45 -34.25 -26.66
C ASP A 297 -3.04 -34.76 -25.33
N ASP A 298 -4.05 -34.10 -24.86
CA ASP A 298 -4.69 -34.32 -23.54
C ASP A 298 -5.54 -35.60 -23.52
N SER A 299 -5.93 -36.16 -24.72
CA SER A 299 -6.63 -37.43 -24.83
C SER A 299 -5.79 -38.63 -24.39
N LYS A 300 -4.46 -38.48 -24.38
CA LYS A 300 -3.49 -39.51 -23.97
C LYS A 300 -3.15 -39.45 -22.48
N LEU A 301 -3.70 -38.49 -21.72
CA LEU A 301 -3.37 -38.29 -20.33
C LEU A 301 -4.33 -39.06 -19.41
N ASN A 302 -3.76 -39.83 -18.48
CA ASN A 302 -4.56 -40.44 -17.42
C ASN A 302 -4.83 -39.39 -16.31
N TRP A 303 -5.88 -38.59 -16.46
CA TRP A 303 -6.24 -37.52 -15.55
C TRP A 303 -6.38 -37.96 -14.12
N LYS A 304 -6.88 -39.17 -13.85
CA LYS A 304 -7.11 -39.74 -12.52
C LYS A 304 -5.81 -40.00 -11.75
N SER A 305 -4.67 -40.16 -12.45
CA SER A 305 -3.37 -40.40 -11.83
C SER A 305 -2.70 -39.14 -11.28
N TYR A 306 -3.17 -37.95 -11.67
CA TYR A 306 -2.57 -36.68 -11.25
C TYR A 306 -3.17 -36.16 -9.95
N THR A 307 -2.31 -35.54 -9.16
CA THR A 307 -2.63 -34.88 -7.88
C THR A 307 -2.00 -33.48 -7.86
N GLU A 308 -2.30 -32.69 -6.85
CA GLU A 308 -1.66 -31.39 -6.64
C GLU A 308 -0.11 -31.48 -6.61
N LYS A 309 0.43 -32.63 -6.15
CA LYS A 309 1.88 -32.82 -5.97
C LYS A 309 2.63 -33.31 -7.19
N ASN A 310 1.95 -33.98 -8.13
CA ASN A 310 2.59 -34.66 -9.26
C ASN A 310 2.10 -34.22 -10.63
N PHE A 311 1.35 -33.13 -10.74
CA PHE A 311 0.87 -32.61 -12.02
C PHE A 311 1.97 -31.80 -12.72
N PRO A 312 2.55 -32.30 -13.83
CA PRO A 312 3.72 -31.69 -14.46
C PRO A 312 3.38 -30.69 -15.57
N TYR A 313 2.09 -30.51 -15.88
CA TYR A 313 1.62 -29.71 -17.00
C TYR A 313 1.06 -28.36 -16.51
N PHE A 314 0.79 -27.49 -17.48
CA PHE A 314 0.13 -26.21 -17.30
C PHE A 314 -1.14 -26.16 -18.15
N PHE A 315 -2.11 -25.37 -17.74
CA PHE A 315 -3.26 -25.03 -18.56
C PHE A 315 -3.06 -23.65 -19.18
N ARG A 316 -3.38 -23.53 -20.46
CA ARG A 316 -3.40 -22.25 -21.17
C ARG A 316 -4.78 -22.08 -21.80
N GLN A 317 -5.53 -21.07 -21.37
CA GLN A 317 -6.81 -20.75 -21.97
C GLN A 317 -6.59 -19.92 -23.24
N SER A 318 -7.13 -20.39 -24.34
CA SER A 318 -7.06 -19.72 -25.63
C SER A 318 -7.91 -18.46 -25.68
N THR A 319 -7.63 -17.58 -26.64
CA THR A 319 -8.37 -16.33 -26.85
C THR A 319 -9.84 -16.61 -27.18
N GLY A 320 -10.71 -15.65 -26.87
CA GLY A 320 -12.11 -15.75 -27.22
C GLY A 320 -13.08 -15.30 -26.12
N PRO A 321 -14.39 -15.40 -26.36
CA PRO A 321 -15.41 -14.82 -25.48
C PRO A 321 -15.49 -15.46 -24.10
N ARG A 322 -14.99 -16.68 -23.93
CA ARG A 322 -14.95 -17.39 -22.63
C ARG A 322 -13.64 -17.22 -21.86
N ASN A 323 -12.66 -16.51 -22.43
CA ASN A 323 -11.37 -16.31 -21.76
C ASN A 323 -11.58 -15.54 -20.44
N ALA A 324 -10.99 -16.03 -19.34
CA ALA A 324 -11.13 -15.44 -18.02
C ALA A 324 -10.57 -14.01 -17.94
N LEU A 325 -9.55 -13.69 -18.76
CA LEU A 325 -8.99 -12.33 -18.88
C LEU A 325 -9.80 -11.44 -19.82
N GLY A 326 -10.82 -11.99 -20.50
CA GLY A 326 -11.57 -11.28 -21.54
C GLY A 326 -10.69 -10.91 -22.72
N VAL A 327 -10.90 -9.71 -23.29
CA VAL A 327 -10.24 -9.28 -24.54
C VAL A 327 -9.07 -8.32 -24.32
N LEU A 328 -8.81 -7.90 -23.09
CA LEU A 328 -7.76 -6.93 -22.76
C LEU A 328 -7.06 -7.28 -21.45
N LYS A 329 -5.73 -7.18 -21.47
CA LYS A 329 -4.87 -7.25 -20.30
C LYS A 329 -3.93 -6.05 -20.30
N PHE A 330 -3.80 -5.39 -19.16
CA PHE A 330 -2.89 -4.25 -18.92
C PHE A 330 -1.78 -4.75 -18.02
N ASN A 331 -0.57 -4.86 -18.53
CA ASN A 331 0.55 -5.39 -17.79
C ASN A 331 1.11 -4.35 -16.82
N LEU A 332 1.28 -4.77 -15.57
CA LEU A 332 1.92 -4.03 -14.49
C LEU A 332 3.26 -4.67 -14.13
N GLN A 333 4.27 -3.88 -13.95
CA GLN A 333 5.55 -4.36 -13.43
C GLN A 333 5.40 -4.60 -11.91
N ASN A 334 5.50 -5.85 -11.44
CA ASN A 334 5.47 -6.20 -10.02
C ASN A 334 5.86 -7.68 -9.81
N PRO A 335 6.35 -8.07 -8.61
CA PRO A 335 6.76 -9.45 -8.31
C PRO A 335 5.60 -10.41 -8.06
N PHE A 336 4.36 -9.93 -7.93
CA PHE A 336 3.18 -10.73 -7.55
C PHE A 336 2.39 -11.25 -8.76
N SER A 337 2.83 -10.95 -9.99
CA SER A 337 2.09 -11.27 -11.21
C SER A 337 0.67 -10.69 -11.23
N ILE A 338 0.46 -9.54 -10.62
CA ILE A 338 -0.79 -8.80 -10.63
C ILE A 338 -0.88 -7.93 -11.88
N PHE A 339 -2.06 -7.92 -12.51
CA PHE A 339 -2.36 -7.06 -13.66
C PHE A 339 -3.83 -6.62 -13.63
N LEU A 340 -4.16 -5.61 -14.44
CA LEU A 340 -5.53 -5.21 -14.68
C LEU A 340 -6.03 -5.93 -15.97
N HIS A 341 -7.30 -6.32 -16.00
CA HIS A 341 -7.82 -7.02 -17.19
C HIS A 341 -9.34 -6.89 -17.33
N SER A 342 -9.82 -7.14 -18.53
CA SER A 342 -11.24 -7.38 -18.78
C SER A 342 -11.69 -8.74 -18.22
N THR A 343 -12.92 -9.15 -18.46
CA THR A 343 -13.39 -10.48 -18.04
C THR A 343 -14.57 -10.89 -18.91
N SER A 344 -14.73 -12.20 -19.13
CA SER A 344 -15.94 -12.78 -19.71
C SER A 344 -17.15 -12.72 -18.73
N LEU A 345 -16.90 -12.64 -17.43
CA LEU A 345 -17.92 -12.66 -16.38
C LEU A 345 -18.38 -11.25 -16.03
N GLN A 346 -19.12 -10.59 -16.93
CA GLN A 346 -19.61 -9.21 -16.76
C GLN A 346 -20.61 -9.07 -15.60
N SER A 347 -21.40 -10.11 -15.31
CA SER A 347 -22.38 -10.12 -14.21
C SER A 347 -21.73 -9.95 -12.83
N ALA A 348 -20.42 -10.16 -12.68
CA ALA A 348 -19.73 -9.93 -11.42
C ALA A 348 -19.72 -8.44 -11.03
N PHE A 349 -19.80 -7.52 -11.99
CA PHE A 349 -19.81 -6.09 -11.71
C PHE A 349 -21.18 -5.57 -11.21
N THR A 350 -22.26 -6.29 -11.40
CA THR A 350 -23.58 -5.88 -10.89
C THR A 350 -23.75 -6.17 -9.40
N LYS A 351 -22.91 -7.06 -8.84
CA LYS A 351 -22.95 -7.45 -7.43
C LYS A 351 -22.36 -6.36 -6.53
N ASP A 352 -22.87 -6.24 -5.31
CA ASP A 352 -22.29 -5.36 -4.29
C ASP A 352 -20.99 -5.93 -3.74
N TYR A 353 -20.93 -7.23 -3.48
CA TYR A 353 -19.73 -7.92 -3.06
C TYR A 353 -18.88 -8.32 -4.29
N ARG A 354 -17.71 -7.68 -4.45
CA ARG A 354 -16.83 -7.85 -5.61
C ARG A 354 -15.40 -8.27 -5.25
N PHE A 355 -15.23 -8.94 -4.13
CA PHE A 355 -13.95 -9.49 -3.63
C PHE A 355 -13.88 -10.97 -4.00
N LEU A 356 -13.69 -11.27 -5.29
CA LEU A 356 -13.90 -12.60 -5.88
C LEU A 356 -12.72 -13.11 -6.71
N SER A 357 -11.71 -12.28 -7.00
CA SER A 357 -10.58 -12.70 -7.83
C SER A 357 -9.48 -13.41 -7.01
N HIS A 358 -8.47 -13.92 -7.71
CA HIS A 358 -7.25 -14.50 -7.13
C HIS A 358 -6.12 -13.47 -6.96
N GLY A 359 -6.46 -12.18 -6.89
CA GLY A 359 -5.52 -11.10 -6.70
C GLY A 359 -5.54 -10.07 -7.84
N CYS A 360 -5.63 -10.47 -9.10
CA CYS A 360 -5.75 -9.55 -10.23
C CYS A 360 -7.03 -8.71 -10.19
N VAL A 361 -6.97 -7.52 -10.80
CA VAL A 361 -8.07 -6.56 -10.79
C VAL A 361 -8.83 -6.61 -12.12
N ARG A 362 -10.11 -7.04 -12.07
CA ARG A 362 -11.00 -7.01 -13.23
C ARG A 362 -11.66 -5.65 -13.37
N LEU A 363 -11.68 -5.12 -14.58
CA LEU A 363 -12.21 -3.79 -14.90
C LEU A 363 -13.56 -3.90 -15.60
N ALA A 364 -14.55 -3.07 -15.18
CA ALA A 364 -15.85 -3.01 -15.84
C ALA A 364 -15.82 -2.26 -17.18
N LYS A 365 -14.88 -1.34 -17.38
CA LYS A 365 -14.75 -0.50 -18.58
C LYS A 365 -13.34 -0.57 -19.22
N PRO A 366 -12.83 -1.79 -19.49
CA PRO A 366 -11.46 -1.94 -20.00
C PRO A 366 -11.28 -1.38 -21.40
N LEU A 367 -12.33 -1.44 -22.24
CA LEU A 367 -12.30 -0.90 -23.61
C LEU A 367 -12.19 0.60 -23.64
N GLU A 368 -12.96 1.30 -22.75
CA GLU A 368 -12.89 2.74 -22.60
C GLU A 368 -11.49 3.15 -22.15
N LEU A 369 -10.94 2.46 -21.14
CA LEU A 369 -9.59 2.73 -20.64
C LEU A 369 -8.53 2.52 -21.72
N ALA A 370 -8.58 1.41 -22.46
CA ALA A 370 -7.62 1.14 -23.52
C ALA A 370 -7.69 2.20 -24.63
N LYS A 371 -8.89 2.67 -24.98
CA LYS A 371 -9.08 3.74 -25.99
C LYS A 371 -8.50 5.08 -25.54
N GLU A 372 -8.60 5.41 -24.24
CA GLU A 372 -7.97 6.62 -23.69
C GLU A 372 -6.44 6.52 -23.69
N LEU A 373 -5.88 5.33 -23.39
CA LEU A 373 -4.44 5.14 -23.33
C LEU A 373 -3.78 5.00 -24.71
N LEU A 374 -4.50 4.43 -25.69
CA LEU A 374 -4.03 4.17 -27.06
C LEU A 374 -5.13 4.53 -28.09
N PRO A 375 -5.45 5.82 -28.28
CA PRO A 375 -6.59 6.25 -29.08
C PRO A 375 -6.55 5.78 -30.55
N ASP A 376 -5.36 5.69 -31.13
CA ASP A 376 -5.19 5.37 -32.55
C ASP A 376 -4.96 3.88 -32.83
N GLN A 377 -4.64 3.09 -31.79
CA GLN A 377 -4.26 1.68 -31.93
C GLN A 377 -5.34 0.71 -31.43
N ILE A 378 -6.37 1.20 -30.74
CA ILE A 378 -7.45 0.38 -30.20
C ILE A 378 -8.71 0.48 -31.06
N ASP A 379 -9.01 -0.60 -31.78
CA ASP A 379 -10.30 -0.77 -32.46
C ASP A 379 -11.30 -1.48 -31.55
N ILE A 380 -12.21 -0.69 -30.97
CA ILE A 380 -13.26 -1.18 -30.07
C ILE A 380 -14.21 -2.18 -30.78
N LYS A 381 -14.47 -2.02 -32.10
CA LYS A 381 -15.37 -2.90 -32.85
C LYS A 381 -14.76 -4.30 -32.95
N VAL A 382 -13.46 -4.36 -33.31
CA VAL A 382 -12.70 -5.61 -33.35
C VAL A 382 -12.65 -6.28 -31.98
N LEU A 383 -12.34 -5.54 -30.91
CA LEU A 383 -12.31 -6.09 -29.56
C LEU A 383 -13.67 -6.60 -29.08
N LYS A 384 -14.76 -5.89 -29.39
CA LYS A 384 -16.14 -6.33 -29.06
C LYS A 384 -16.56 -7.58 -29.83
N SER A 385 -16.02 -7.82 -31.03
CA SER A 385 -16.36 -9.02 -31.79
C SER A 385 -15.98 -10.33 -31.07
N GLY A 386 -14.91 -10.29 -30.26
CA GLY A 386 -14.52 -11.36 -29.33
C GLY A 386 -14.34 -12.74 -29.99
N LYS A 387 -13.99 -12.78 -31.28
CA LYS A 387 -13.88 -14.08 -32.04
C LYS A 387 -12.91 -15.02 -31.38
N LYS A 388 -13.25 -16.30 -31.34
CA LYS A 388 -12.35 -17.37 -30.89
C LYS A 388 -11.10 -17.43 -31.81
N ASN A 389 -9.94 -17.68 -31.18
CA ASN A 389 -8.64 -17.80 -31.86
C ASN A 389 -8.18 -16.52 -32.61
N THR A 390 -8.65 -15.34 -32.17
CA THR A 390 -8.07 -14.08 -32.65
C THR A 390 -6.62 -13.96 -32.14
N GLU A 391 -5.73 -13.54 -33.04
CA GLU A 391 -4.32 -13.36 -32.71
C GLU A 391 -4.13 -12.41 -31.50
N SER A 392 -3.30 -12.83 -30.55
CA SER A 392 -2.92 -12.02 -29.40
C SER A 392 -1.85 -11.01 -29.80
N LYS A 393 -2.06 -9.71 -29.50
CA LYS A 393 -1.09 -8.65 -29.78
C LYS A 393 -0.74 -7.89 -28.54
N THR A 394 0.55 -7.67 -28.32
CA THR A 394 1.06 -6.76 -27.30
C THR A 394 1.33 -5.41 -27.93
N ILE A 395 0.80 -4.35 -27.34
CA ILE A 395 0.94 -2.96 -27.79
C ILE A 395 1.58 -2.18 -26.65
N ASP A 396 2.79 -1.70 -26.87
CA ASP A 396 3.50 -0.88 -25.90
C ASP A 396 2.88 0.51 -25.79
N LEU A 397 2.83 1.05 -24.55
CA LEU A 397 2.38 2.41 -24.33
C LEU A 397 3.50 3.40 -24.70
N PRO A 398 3.19 4.51 -25.37
CA PRO A 398 4.18 5.54 -25.71
C PRO A 398 4.81 6.19 -24.46
N ARG A 399 4.14 6.07 -23.33
CA ARG A 399 4.63 6.45 -21.99
C ARG A 399 4.07 5.49 -20.92
N LYS A 400 4.85 5.23 -19.91
CA LYS A 400 4.39 4.46 -18.75
C LYS A 400 3.33 5.24 -17.97
N ILE A 401 2.23 4.61 -17.62
CA ILE A 401 1.12 5.21 -16.86
C ILE A 401 1.19 4.69 -15.41
N PRO A 402 1.36 5.58 -14.42
CA PRO A 402 1.33 5.19 -13.01
C PRO A 402 0.01 4.54 -12.63
N VAL A 403 0.09 3.45 -11.90
CA VAL A 403 -1.06 2.73 -11.33
C VAL A 403 -0.85 2.54 -9.84
N PHE A 404 -1.82 2.98 -9.07
CA PHE A 404 -1.87 2.84 -7.62
C PHE A 404 -2.99 1.88 -7.25
N ILE A 405 -2.66 0.63 -6.92
CA ILE A 405 -3.57 -0.32 -6.30
C ILE A 405 -3.49 -0.07 -4.80
N THR A 406 -4.54 0.43 -4.20
CA THR A 406 -4.54 1.03 -2.86
C THR A 406 -5.54 0.37 -1.93
N TYR A 407 -5.31 0.55 -0.62
CA TYR A 407 -6.27 0.15 0.40
C TYR A 407 -6.75 1.38 1.18
N ILE A 408 -7.57 2.23 0.53
CA ILE A 408 -8.12 3.45 1.11
C ILE A 408 -9.46 3.13 1.78
N PRO A 409 -9.54 3.14 3.12
CA PRO A 409 -10.71 2.67 3.86
C PRO A 409 -11.81 3.73 4.01
N VAL A 410 -11.66 4.87 3.34
CA VAL A 410 -12.62 5.97 3.31
C VAL A 410 -12.85 6.45 1.88
N LYS A 411 -14.01 7.06 1.63
CA LYS A 411 -14.36 7.69 0.36
C LYS A 411 -14.95 9.06 0.64
N VAL A 412 -14.58 10.05 -0.13
CA VAL A 412 -15.15 11.39 -0.05
C VAL A 412 -16.21 11.56 -1.15
N ILE A 413 -17.41 11.96 -0.76
CA ILE A 413 -18.50 12.29 -1.67
C ILE A 413 -19.01 13.70 -1.32
N GLY A 414 -18.68 14.68 -2.16
CA GLY A 414 -18.89 16.09 -1.84
C GLY A 414 -18.10 16.51 -0.61
N LYS A 415 -18.77 16.84 0.48
CA LYS A 415 -18.18 17.16 1.79
C LYS A 415 -18.30 16.03 2.82
N LYS A 416 -18.87 14.87 2.43
CA LYS A 416 -19.13 13.75 3.35
C LYS A 416 -18.02 12.72 3.28
N VAL A 417 -17.60 12.20 4.44
CA VAL A 417 -16.67 11.08 4.59
C VAL A 417 -17.48 9.80 4.77
N ILE A 418 -17.29 8.85 3.87
CA ILE A 418 -17.93 7.53 3.89
C ILE A 418 -16.90 6.49 4.31
N PHE A 419 -17.18 5.73 5.36
CA PHE A 419 -16.31 4.67 5.84
C PHE A 419 -16.60 3.37 5.09
N LEU A 420 -15.55 2.78 4.52
CA LEU A 420 -15.63 1.51 3.81
C LEU A 420 -15.38 0.34 4.76
N LYS A 421 -15.90 -0.83 4.38
CA LYS A 421 -15.66 -2.07 5.12
C LYS A 421 -14.20 -2.48 4.95
N ASP A 422 -13.55 -2.83 6.05
CA ASP A 422 -12.21 -3.38 6.06
C ASP A 422 -12.26 -4.89 5.74
N ILE A 423 -12.19 -5.21 4.44
CA ILE A 423 -12.38 -6.58 3.95
C ILE A 423 -11.20 -7.48 4.29
N TYR A 424 -9.98 -6.93 4.29
CA TYR A 424 -8.76 -7.70 4.56
C TYR A 424 -8.26 -7.58 6.01
N GLY A 425 -8.85 -6.68 6.82
CA GLY A 425 -8.44 -6.46 8.21
C GLY A 425 -7.14 -5.67 8.34
N LEU A 426 -6.88 -4.74 7.44
CA LEU A 426 -5.62 -3.98 7.41
C LEU A 426 -5.66 -2.65 8.19
N VAL A 427 -6.81 -2.22 8.68
CA VAL A 427 -7.01 -0.92 9.34
C VAL A 427 -7.77 -1.06 10.68
N ASN A 428 -7.48 -2.10 11.42
CA ASN A 428 -8.05 -2.34 12.77
C ASN A 428 -7.23 -1.69 13.88
#